data_d3d832533cf58e369c83e546d630163f
#
_entry.id   d3d832533cf58e369c83e546d630163f
#
_cell.length_a   1.000
_cell.length_b   1.000
_cell.length_c   1.000
_cell.angle_alpha   90.00
_cell.angle_beta   90.00
_cell.angle_gamma   90.00
#
_symmetry.space_group_name_H-M   'P 1'
#
loop_
_entity.id
_entity.type
_entity.pdbx_description
1 polymer ?
#
loop_
_entity_poly.entity_id
_entity_poly.type
_entity_poly.pdbx_seq_one_letter_code
_entity_poly.pdbx_strand_id
1 'polypeptide(L)'
;MDSAFAPPPSARFRDPEFTAAGDRRASVRLGALRTLWFNTGTLCNLTCAHCYIESSPRNDALAYLPAEDVTAYLDEIRRDALPVAEIGFTGGEPFMNPAFPSMLGEALGRGFRVLVLTNAMRPMMRHATTLAALHAAHPGRLTLRVSLDHYEAALHERERGAGTFETTMAGLAWLASQRIPI
;
A
#
# COMPACT_ATOMS: atom_id res chain seq x y z
N MET A 1 -17.75 -32.40 -24.11
CA MET A 1 -16.97 -31.63 -23.11
C MET A 1 -17.43 -30.19 -23.24
N ASP A 2 -18.43 -29.83 -22.43
CA ASP A 2 -18.99 -28.47 -22.45
C ASP A 2 -17.97 -27.50 -21.85
N SER A 3 -17.45 -26.66 -22.72
CA SER A 3 -16.68 -25.49 -22.29
C SER A 3 -17.67 -24.52 -21.64
N ALA A 4 -17.76 -24.55 -20.30
CA ALA A 4 -18.58 -23.64 -19.53
C ALA A 4 -18.07 -22.20 -19.82
N PHE A 5 -18.84 -21.47 -20.58
CA PHE A 5 -18.60 -20.07 -20.95
C PHE A 5 -18.53 -19.25 -19.66
N ALA A 6 -17.35 -18.77 -19.29
CA ALA A 6 -17.23 -17.88 -18.14
C ALA A 6 -18.02 -16.59 -18.42
N PRO A 7 -18.96 -16.18 -17.58
CA PRO A 7 -19.75 -14.96 -17.78
C PRO A 7 -18.83 -13.72 -17.87
N PRO A 8 -19.23 -12.71 -18.67
CA PRO A 8 -18.41 -11.51 -18.82
C PRO A 8 -18.14 -10.83 -17.46
N PRO A 9 -16.99 -10.14 -17.31
CA PRO A 9 -16.58 -9.54 -16.04
C PRO A 9 -17.65 -8.67 -15.36
N SER A 10 -18.48 -7.99 -16.14
CA SER A 10 -19.59 -7.15 -15.66
C SER A 10 -20.72 -7.92 -14.97
N ALA A 11 -20.82 -9.25 -15.15
CA ALA A 11 -21.84 -10.07 -14.51
C ALA A 11 -21.37 -10.68 -13.18
N ARG A 12 -20.06 -10.72 -12.91
CA ARG A 12 -19.48 -11.46 -11.78
C ARG A 12 -19.83 -10.90 -10.40
N PHE A 13 -20.18 -9.62 -10.30
CA PHE A 13 -20.37 -8.92 -9.02
C PHE A 13 -21.74 -8.22 -8.92
N ARG A 14 -22.72 -8.61 -9.74
CA ARG A 14 -24.05 -7.98 -9.74
C ARG A 14 -24.91 -8.36 -8.54
N ASP A 15 -24.74 -9.57 -8.02
CA ASP A 15 -25.47 -10.07 -6.88
C ASP A 15 -24.56 -10.11 -5.64
N PRO A 16 -24.90 -9.44 -4.53
CA PRO A 16 -24.09 -9.44 -3.32
C PRO A 16 -24.09 -10.78 -2.58
N GLU A 17 -25.10 -11.65 -2.79
CA GLU A 17 -25.23 -12.91 -2.08
C GLU A 17 -24.80 -14.14 -2.90
N PHE A 18 -24.92 -14.08 -4.23
CA PHE A 18 -24.65 -15.23 -5.11
C PHE A 18 -23.56 -14.91 -6.14
N THR A 19 -22.80 -15.94 -6.51
CA THR A 19 -21.84 -15.89 -7.62
C THR A 19 -22.60 -15.96 -8.94
N ALA A 20 -21.91 -15.68 -10.06
CA ALA A 20 -22.47 -15.87 -11.38
C ALA A 20 -22.82 -17.33 -11.71
N ALA A 21 -22.25 -18.29 -10.97
CA ALA A 21 -22.54 -19.71 -11.06
C ALA A 21 -23.71 -20.15 -10.15
N GLY A 22 -24.29 -19.23 -9.38
CA GLY A 22 -25.41 -19.51 -8.47
C GLY A 22 -24.98 -20.01 -7.07
N ASP A 23 -23.69 -20.08 -6.78
CA ASP A 23 -23.20 -20.46 -5.46
C ASP A 23 -23.33 -19.29 -4.48
N ARG A 24 -23.67 -19.60 -3.23
CA ARG A 24 -23.70 -18.57 -2.19
C ARG A 24 -22.29 -18.03 -1.94
N ARG A 25 -22.15 -16.70 -1.95
CA ARG A 25 -20.86 -16.05 -1.65
C ARG A 25 -20.46 -16.30 -0.20
N ALA A 26 -19.19 -16.57 0.01
CA ALA A 26 -18.62 -16.62 1.35
C ALA A 26 -18.77 -15.24 2.01
N SER A 27 -19.17 -15.22 3.25
CA SER A 27 -19.29 -14.02 4.06
C SER A 27 -18.51 -14.17 5.35
N VAL A 28 -17.80 -13.10 5.73
CA VAL A 28 -17.09 -13.01 7.00
C VAL A 28 -17.62 -11.79 7.75
N ARG A 29 -17.98 -12.01 9.01
CA ARG A 29 -18.40 -10.88 9.87
C ARG A 29 -17.19 -10.04 10.21
N LEU A 30 -17.33 -8.72 10.06
CA LEU A 30 -16.37 -7.78 10.60
C LEU A 30 -16.40 -7.86 12.15
N GLY A 31 -15.35 -8.39 12.75
CA GLY A 31 -15.23 -8.47 14.21
C GLY A 31 -14.87 -7.12 14.83
N ALA A 32 -13.76 -6.55 14.39
CA ALA A 32 -13.32 -5.21 14.79
C ALA A 32 -12.47 -4.59 13.68
N LEU A 33 -12.72 -3.33 13.34
CA LEU A 33 -11.90 -2.57 12.43
C LEU A 33 -10.65 -2.06 13.16
N ARG A 34 -9.56 -2.83 13.13
CA ARG A 34 -8.31 -2.49 13.83
C ARG A 34 -7.30 -1.77 12.96
N THR A 35 -7.27 -2.11 11.67
CA THR A 35 -6.40 -1.51 10.66
C THR A 35 -7.22 -1.06 9.49
N LEU A 36 -7.07 0.20 9.09
CA LEU A 36 -7.65 0.73 7.85
C LEU A 36 -6.55 0.89 6.80
N TRP A 37 -6.77 0.35 5.60
CA TRP A 37 -5.84 0.42 4.49
C TRP A 37 -6.27 1.43 3.43
N PHE A 38 -5.35 2.28 3.03
CA PHE A 38 -5.50 3.19 1.90
C PHE A 38 -4.66 2.72 0.71
N ASN A 39 -5.28 2.61 -0.46
CA ASN A 39 -4.59 2.43 -1.73
C ASN A 39 -4.32 3.81 -2.33
N THR A 40 -3.05 4.19 -2.47
CA THR A 40 -2.63 5.53 -2.90
C THR A 40 -2.66 5.75 -4.41
N GLY A 41 -3.05 4.74 -5.17
CA GLY A 41 -3.10 4.73 -6.64
C GLY A 41 -2.34 3.55 -7.24
N THR A 42 -2.45 3.33 -8.55
CA THR A 42 -1.81 2.21 -9.26
C THR A 42 -0.47 2.56 -9.91
N LEU A 43 -0.09 3.84 -9.95
CA LEU A 43 1.21 4.25 -10.49
C LEU A 43 2.37 3.74 -9.61
N CYS A 44 3.37 3.14 -10.27
CA CYS A 44 4.57 2.61 -9.63
C CYS A 44 5.79 2.89 -10.52
N ASN A 45 6.97 3.03 -9.93
CA ASN A 45 8.22 3.13 -10.69
C ASN A 45 8.74 1.78 -11.19
N LEU A 46 8.08 0.67 -10.82
CA LEU A 46 8.39 -0.69 -11.22
C LEU A 46 7.24 -1.33 -12.00
N THR A 47 7.55 -2.42 -12.71
CA THR A 47 6.60 -3.31 -13.37
C THR A 47 6.94 -4.74 -12.97
N CYS A 48 6.58 -5.12 -11.75
CA CYS A 48 6.91 -6.42 -11.18
C CYS A 48 6.11 -7.54 -11.87
N ALA A 49 6.73 -8.70 -12.08
CA ALA A 49 6.13 -9.82 -12.81
C ALA A 49 4.82 -10.33 -12.19
N HIS A 50 4.72 -10.31 -10.86
CA HIS A 50 3.56 -10.82 -10.11
C HIS A 50 2.84 -9.72 -9.31
N CYS A 51 2.78 -8.49 -9.86
CA CYS A 51 2.05 -7.41 -9.21
C CYS A 51 0.54 -7.68 -9.25
N TYR A 52 -0.10 -7.85 -8.08
CA TYR A 52 -1.52 -8.22 -7.97
C TYR A 52 -2.48 -7.14 -8.51
N ILE A 53 -2.06 -5.88 -8.61
CA ILE A 53 -2.83 -4.77 -9.17
C ILE A 53 -2.22 -4.24 -10.48
N GLU A 54 -1.27 -4.99 -11.07
CA GLU A 54 -0.60 -4.67 -12.32
C GLU A 54 0.00 -3.25 -12.35
N SER A 55 0.50 -2.78 -11.20
CA SER A 55 1.10 -1.45 -11.07
C SER A 55 2.27 -1.27 -12.01
N SER A 56 2.36 -0.09 -12.61
CA SER A 56 3.45 0.26 -13.53
C SER A 56 3.58 1.79 -13.65
N PRO A 57 4.61 2.30 -14.33
CA PRO A 57 4.71 3.73 -14.61
C PRO A 57 3.60 4.30 -15.50
N ARG A 58 2.77 3.43 -16.09
CA ARG A 58 1.70 3.80 -17.05
C ARG A 58 0.31 3.39 -16.58
N ASN A 59 0.21 2.61 -15.49
CA ASN A 59 -1.09 2.18 -15.00
C ASN A 59 -1.68 3.26 -14.08
N ASP A 60 -2.63 4.01 -14.62
CA ASP A 60 -3.42 5.05 -13.94
C ASP A 60 -4.88 4.63 -13.71
N ALA A 61 -5.16 3.33 -13.72
CA ALA A 61 -6.51 2.78 -13.52
C ALA A 61 -7.16 3.25 -12.20
N LEU A 62 -6.35 3.43 -11.14
CA LEU A 62 -6.72 4.19 -9.95
C LEU A 62 -5.91 5.47 -9.93
N ALA A 63 -6.58 6.60 -9.99
CA ALA A 63 -5.97 7.91 -9.79
C ALA A 63 -5.28 8.00 -8.42
N TYR A 64 -4.40 8.96 -8.24
CA TYR A 64 -3.84 9.24 -6.93
C TYR A 64 -4.93 9.58 -5.93
N LEU A 65 -4.90 8.90 -4.78
CA LEU A 65 -5.78 9.22 -3.65
C LEU A 65 -5.49 10.64 -3.19
N PRO A 66 -6.51 11.52 -3.09
CA PRO A 66 -6.36 12.85 -2.53
C PRO A 66 -6.15 12.81 -1.01
N ALA A 67 -5.41 13.78 -0.46
CA ALA A 67 -5.20 13.85 0.99
C ALA A 67 -6.51 14.10 1.76
N GLU A 68 -7.42 14.88 1.17
CA GLU A 68 -8.74 15.18 1.74
C GLU A 68 -9.60 13.94 1.96
N ASP A 69 -9.49 12.92 1.09
CA ASP A 69 -10.21 11.66 1.28
C ASP A 69 -9.67 10.91 2.51
N VAL A 70 -8.35 10.87 2.68
CA VAL A 70 -7.74 10.27 3.89
C VAL A 70 -8.21 11.03 5.13
N THR A 71 -8.18 12.36 5.10
CA THR A 71 -8.67 13.23 6.19
C THR A 71 -10.11 12.89 6.55
N ALA A 72 -11.00 12.75 5.57
CA ALA A 72 -12.42 12.44 5.79
C ALA A 72 -12.60 11.09 6.51
N TYR A 73 -11.87 10.04 6.10
CA TYR A 73 -11.91 8.75 6.78
C TYR A 73 -11.32 8.80 8.20
N LEU A 74 -10.24 9.55 8.42
CA LEU A 74 -9.67 9.73 9.76
C LEU A 74 -10.63 10.51 10.68
N ASP A 75 -11.40 11.46 10.13
CA ASP A 75 -12.47 12.16 10.86
C ASP A 75 -13.65 11.24 11.20
N GLU A 76 -14.04 10.36 10.26
CA GLU A 76 -15.05 9.34 10.49
C GLU A 76 -14.65 8.38 11.63
N ILE A 77 -13.41 7.88 11.61
CA ILE A 77 -12.89 7.03 12.70
C ILE A 77 -13.04 7.72 14.05
N ARG A 78 -12.71 9.02 14.14
CA ARG A 78 -12.82 9.78 15.38
C ARG A 78 -14.28 10.02 15.77
N ARG A 79 -15.12 10.47 14.82
CA ARG A 79 -16.54 10.78 15.03
C ARG A 79 -17.31 9.57 15.54
N ASP A 80 -17.07 8.41 14.93
CA ASP A 80 -17.81 7.18 15.20
C ASP A 80 -17.12 6.28 16.23
N ALA A 81 -16.05 6.78 16.84
CA ALA A 81 -15.23 6.07 17.85
C ALA A 81 -14.83 4.66 17.41
N LEU A 82 -14.47 4.51 16.13
CA LEU A 82 -14.08 3.21 15.58
C LEU A 82 -12.75 2.73 16.19
N PRO A 83 -12.60 1.44 16.51
CA PRO A 83 -11.43 0.91 17.22
C PRO A 83 -10.20 0.73 16.32
N VAL A 84 -9.98 1.68 15.39
CA VAL A 84 -8.82 1.68 14.49
C VAL A 84 -7.59 2.11 15.26
N ALA A 85 -6.58 1.25 15.27
CA ALA A 85 -5.30 1.50 15.94
C ALA A 85 -4.16 1.75 14.94
N GLU A 86 -4.35 1.33 13.69
CA GLU A 86 -3.30 1.36 12.67
C GLU A 86 -3.86 1.79 11.31
N ILE A 87 -3.11 2.64 10.63
CA ILE A 87 -3.36 3.02 9.24
C ILE A 87 -2.30 2.38 8.35
N GLY A 88 -2.76 1.62 7.37
CA GLY A 88 -1.90 1.03 6.34
C GLY A 88 -1.96 1.84 5.05
N PHE A 89 -0.82 2.06 4.41
CA PHE A 89 -0.74 2.63 3.07
C PHE A 89 -0.10 1.64 2.11
N THR A 90 -0.76 1.44 0.97
CA THR A 90 -0.34 0.57 -0.12
C THR A 90 -0.66 1.24 -1.46
N GLY A 91 -0.52 0.51 -2.54
CA GLY A 91 -0.82 0.95 -3.90
C GLY A 91 0.19 0.41 -4.88
N GLY A 92 0.54 1.18 -5.90
CA GLY A 92 1.73 0.93 -6.69
C GLY A 92 2.98 1.20 -5.86
N GLU A 93 3.44 2.45 -5.87
CA GLU A 93 4.44 2.94 -4.91
C GLU A 93 3.87 4.19 -4.22
N PRO A 94 3.54 4.13 -2.91
CA PRO A 94 2.91 5.24 -2.21
C PRO A 94 3.67 6.57 -2.34
N PHE A 95 5.00 6.54 -2.32
CA PHE A 95 5.84 7.73 -2.45
C PHE A 95 5.84 8.36 -3.86
N MET A 96 5.15 7.79 -4.83
CA MET A 96 4.87 8.43 -6.10
C MET A 96 3.65 9.35 -6.05
N ASN A 97 2.75 9.15 -5.10
CA ASN A 97 1.64 10.09 -4.88
C ASN A 97 2.18 11.38 -4.23
N PRO A 98 2.04 12.55 -4.89
CA PRO A 98 2.58 13.82 -4.37
C PRO A 98 1.99 14.23 -3.01
N ALA A 99 0.77 13.82 -2.71
CA ALA A 99 0.10 14.12 -1.44
C ALA A 99 0.46 13.14 -0.31
N PHE A 100 1.17 12.05 -0.61
CA PHE A 100 1.45 10.98 0.35
C PHE A 100 2.20 11.46 1.62
N PRO A 101 3.21 12.33 1.55
CA PRO A 101 3.87 12.82 2.77
C PRO A 101 2.92 13.57 3.71
N SER A 102 1.92 14.28 3.18
CA SER A 102 0.88 14.93 3.97
C SER A 102 -0.04 13.93 4.66
N MET A 103 -0.52 12.91 3.92
CA MET A 103 -1.36 11.83 4.47
C MET A 103 -0.64 11.08 5.60
N LEU A 104 0.65 10.78 5.39
CA LEU A 104 1.49 10.11 6.38
C LEU A 104 1.63 10.96 7.65
N GLY A 105 1.95 12.24 7.48
CA GLY A 105 2.08 13.18 8.59
C GLY A 105 0.77 13.35 9.37
N GLU A 106 -0.35 13.41 8.68
CA GLU A 106 -1.66 13.54 9.31
C GLU A 106 -2.04 12.29 10.13
N ALA A 107 -1.88 11.09 9.55
CA ALA A 107 -2.17 9.85 10.26
C ALA A 107 -1.30 9.70 11.54
N LEU A 108 -0.01 10.00 11.43
CA LEU A 108 0.91 10.00 12.58
C LEU A 108 0.54 11.07 13.61
N GLY A 109 0.23 12.29 13.15
CA GLY A 109 -0.16 13.42 14.00
C GLY A 109 -1.46 13.17 14.78
N ARG A 110 -2.37 12.38 14.22
CA ARG A 110 -3.60 11.93 14.91
C ARG A 110 -3.36 10.77 15.89
N GLY A 111 -2.12 10.27 15.98
CA GLY A 111 -1.71 9.26 16.96
C GLY A 111 -1.86 7.82 16.50
N PHE A 112 -2.17 7.55 15.25
CA PHE A 112 -2.20 6.19 14.73
C PHE A 112 -0.79 5.59 14.60
N ARG A 113 -0.68 4.27 14.71
CA ARG A 113 0.44 3.56 14.12
C ARG A 113 0.26 3.55 12.60
N VAL A 114 1.36 3.70 11.88
CA VAL A 114 1.32 3.73 10.41
C VAL A 114 2.25 2.67 9.85
N LEU A 115 1.72 1.85 8.96
CA LEU A 115 2.44 0.86 8.17
C LEU A 115 2.41 1.25 6.70
N VAL A 116 3.58 1.40 6.09
CA VAL A 116 3.71 1.75 4.66
C VAL A 116 4.35 0.58 3.92
N LEU A 117 3.70 0.11 2.85
CA LEU A 117 4.30 -0.84 1.92
C LEU A 117 5.04 -0.07 0.82
N THR A 118 6.32 -0.34 0.63
CA THR A 118 7.16 0.39 -0.34
C THR A 118 8.25 -0.51 -0.94
N ASN A 119 8.69 -0.17 -2.13
CA ASN A 119 9.89 -0.78 -2.72
C ASN A 119 11.20 -0.16 -2.20
N ALA A 120 11.11 0.87 -1.36
CA ALA A 120 12.22 1.59 -0.73
C ALA A 120 13.24 2.21 -1.70
N MET A 121 12.82 2.48 -2.94
CA MET A 121 13.70 3.00 -3.99
C MET A 121 13.66 4.54 -4.07
N ARG A 122 14.05 5.07 -5.23
CA ARG A 122 14.15 6.51 -5.49
C ARG A 122 12.91 7.34 -5.12
N PRO A 123 11.66 6.88 -5.34
CA PRO A 123 10.49 7.65 -4.87
C PRO A 123 10.52 7.92 -3.37
N MET A 124 10.74 6.89 -2.54
CA MET A 124 10.88 7.05 -1.08
C MET A 124 12.06 7.97 -0.72
N MET A 125 13.22 7.78 -1.35
CA MET A 125 14.44 8.53 -1.02
C MET A 125 14.31 10.04 -1.31
N ARG A 126 13.42 10.46 -2.21
CA ARG A 126 13.12 11.89 -2.42
C ARG A 126 12.50 12.54 -1.17
N HIS A 127 11.90 11.74 -0.30
CA HIS A 127 11.26 12.17 0.94
C HIS A 127 12.06 11.81 2.20
N ALA A 128 13.36 11.47 2.05
CA ALA A 128 14.22 11.01 3.14
C ALA A 128 14.21 11.96 4.35
N THR A 129 14.38 13.26 4.13
CA THR A 129 14.35 14.27 5.20
C THR A 129 13.00 14.31 5.92
N THR A 130 11.90 14.29 5.17
CA THR A 130 10.55 14.29 5.73
C THR A 130 10.28 13.02 6.54
N LEU A 131 10.68 11.84 6.02
CA LEU A 131 10.52 10.58 6.73
C LEU A 131 11.30 10.55 8.05
N ALA A 132 12.55 11.00 8.03
CA ALA A 132 13.36 11.09 9.24
C ALA A 132 12.74 12.03 10.29
N ALA A 133 12.22 13.18 9.84
CA ALA A 133 11.55 14.14 10.71
C ALA A 133 10.25 13.56 11.31
N LEU A 134 9.41 12.91 10.49
CA LEU A 134 8.19 12.27 10.96
C LEU A 134 8.47 11.13 11.94
N HIS A 135 9.48 10.29 11.66
CA HIS A 135 9.89 9.23 12.58
C HIS A 135 10.35 9.77 13.93
N ALA A 136 11.16 10.84 13.91
CA ALA A 136 11.64 11.48 15.14
C ALA A 136 10.51 12.14 15.95
N ALA A 137 9.51 12.74 15.26
CA ALA A 137 8.38 13.40 15.90
C ALA A 137 7.35 12.38 16.47
N HIS A 138 7.31 11.16 15.93
CA HIS A 138 6.33 10.13 16.30
C HIS A 138 7.01 8.79 16.62
N PRO A 139 7.82 8.69 17.68
CA PRO A 139 8.61 7.51 18.00
C PRO A 139 7.74 6.27 18.16
N GLY A 140 8.17 5.16 17.51
CA GLY A 140 7.51 3.86 17.58
C GLY A 140 6.17 3.76 16.83
N ARG A 141 5.80 4.76 16.04
CA ARG A 141 4.51 4.78 15.33
C ARG A 141 4.63 4.56 13.83
N LEU A 142 5.80 4.70 13.22
CA LEU A 142 6.03 4.50 11.79
C LEU A 142 6.80 3.20 11.56
N THR A 143 6.30 2.36 10.66
CA THR A 143 6.96 1.15 10.14
C THR A 143 6.88 1.15 8.63
N LEU A 144 7.98 0.84 7.96
CA LEU A 144 8.02 0.65 6.51
C LEU A 144 8.27 -0.82 6.20
N ARG A 145 7.30 -1.50 5.58
CA ARG A 145 7.50 -2.85 5.05
C ARG A 145 8.08 -2.76 3.66
N VAL A 146 9.35 -3.15 3.55
CA VAL A 146 10.07 -3.09 2.29
C VAL A 146 9.86 -4.38 1.49
N SER A 147 9.58 -4.20 0.21
CA SER A 147 9.36 -5.28 -0.73
C SER A 147 10.70 -5.86 -1.21
N LEU A 148 11.22 -6.84 -0.51
CA LEU A 148 12.42 -7.62 -0.87
C LEU A 148 12.03 -9.09 -1.02
N ASP A 149 11.98 -9.60 -2.26
CA ASP A 149 11.46 -10.96 -2.52
C ASP A 149 12.50 -12.04 -2.29
N HIS A 150 13.78 -11.73 -2.47
CA HIS A 150 14.86 -12.69 -2.28
C HIS A 150 16.17 -12.02 -1.83
N TYR A 151 16.99 -12.75 -1.10
CA TYR A 151 18.32 -12.27 -0.65
C TYR A 151 19.39 -12.35 -1.75
N GLU A 152 19.15 -13.09 -2.85
CA GLU A 152 20.00 -13.12 -4.04
C GLU A 152 19.49 -12.13 -5.08
N ALA A 153 20.38 -11.25 -5.57
CA ALA A 153 20.05 -10.22 -6.55
C ALA A 153 19.36 -10.77 -7.79
N ALA A 154 19.88 -11.85 -8.38
CA ALA A 154 19.34 -12.43 -9.60
C ALA A 154 17.88 -12.92 -9.44
N LEU A 155 17.52 -13.46 -8.29
CA LEU A 155 16.15 -13.95 -8.00
C LEU A 155 15.22 -12.80 -7.69
N HIS A 156 15.65 -11.80 -6.93
CA HIS A 156 14.87 -10.58 -6.69
C HIS A 156 14.58 -9.82 -8.00
N GLU A 157 15.61 -9.65 -8.83
CA GLU A 157 15.50 -8.90 -10.08
C GLU A 157 14.67 -9.59 -11.16
N ARG A 158 14.58 -10.91 -11.10
CA ARG A 158 13.65 -11.67 -11.97
C ARG A 158 12.20 -11.26 -11.71
N GLU A 159 11.83 -10.94 -10.47
CA GLU A 159 10.48 -10.54 -10.09
C GLU A 159 10.24 -9.03 -10.26
N ARG A 160 11.26 -8.20 -9.96
CA ARG A 160 11.10 -6.75 -9.87
C ARG A 160 11.78 -5.95 -10.97
N GLY A 161 12.62 -6.59 -11.78
CA GLY A 161 13.38 -5.95 -12.86
C GLY A 161 14.85 -5.73 -12.51
N ALA A 162 15.69 -5.60 -13.54
CA ALA A 162 17.14 -5.45 -13.41
C ALA A 162 17.52 -4.17 -12.64
N GLY A 163 18.54 -4.26 -11.79
CA GLY A 163 19.09 -3.15 -10.98
C GLY A 163 18.23 -2.75 -9.77
N THR A 164 17.15 -3.50 -9.50
CA THR A 164 16.26 -3.18 -8.36
C THR A 164 16.84 -3.63 -7.03
N PHE A 165 17.63 -4.72 -7.01
CA PHE A 165 18.18 -5.27 -5.76
C PHE A 165 19.08 -4.27 -5.03
N GLU A 166 20.09 -3.75 -5.71
CA GLU A 166 21.03 -2.80 -5.11
C GLU A 166 20.34 -1.53 -4.65
N THR A 167 19.37 -1.04 -5.47
CA THR A 167 18.61 0.18 -5.13
C THR A 167 17.73 -0.02 -3.90
N THR A 168 17.07 -1.18 -3.78
CA THR A 168 16.27 -1.54 -2.59
C THR A 168 17.16 -1.71 -1.37
N MET A 169 18.33 -2.36 -1.51
CA MET A 169 19.29 -2.51 -0.41
C MET A 169 19.83 -1.17 0.08
N ALA A 170 20.08 -0.21 -0.82
CA ALA A 170 20.47 1.14 -0.44
C ALA A 170 19.37 1.84 0.38
N GLY A 171 18.10 1.68 -0.01
CA GLY A 171 16.96 2.18 0.75
C GLY A 171 16.85 1.54 2.14
N LEU A 172 17.01 0.21 2.23
CA LEU A 172 17.05 -0.52 3.50
C LEU A 172 18.19 -0.04 4.42
N ALA A 173 19.40 0.12 3.87
CA ALA A 173 20.54 0.63 4.62
C ALA A 173 20.29 2.04 5.16
N TRP A 174 19.67 2.90 4.36
CA TRP A 174 19.28 4.22 4.82
C TRP A 174 18.24 4.16 5.95
N LEU A 175 17.17 3.36 5.81
CA LEU A 175 16.16 3.17 6.85
C LEU A 175 16.79 2.69 8.16
N ALA A 176 17.71 1.72 8.09
CA ALA A 176 18.46 1.21 9.22
C ALA A 176 19.32 2.32 9.88
N SER A 177 20.00 3.16 9.08
CA SER A 177 20.79 4.30 9.58
C SER A 177 19.96 5.32 10.34
N GLN A 178 18.70 5.50 9.94
CA GLN A 178 17.72 6.38 10.60
C GLN A 178 16.97 5.68 11.76
N ARG A 179 17.22 4.37 12.00
CA ARG A 179 16.50 3.55 12.97
C ARG A 179 15.00 3.51 12.75
N ILE A 180 14.55 3.68 11.50
CA ILE A 180 13.15 3.54 11.13
C ILE A 180 12.82 2.03 11.09
N PRO A 181 11.81 1.54 11.82
CA PRO A 181 11.41 0.14 11.81
C PRO A 181 11.00 -0.36 10.41
N ILE A 182 11.42 -1.58 10.08
CA ILE A 182 11.10 -2.27 8.82
C ILE A 182 10.47 -3.62 9.09
#